data_bfb756ee886d9ad86b02f27e90474aed
#
_entry.id   bfb756ee886d9ad86b02f27e90474aed
#
_cell.length_a   1.000
_cell.length_b   1.000
_cell.length_c   1.000
_cell.angle_alpha   90.00
_cell.angle_beta   90.00
_cell.angle_gamma   90.00
#
_symmetry.space_group_name_H-M   'P 1'
#
loop_
_entity.id
_entity.type
_entity.pdbx_description
1 polymer ?
#
loop_
_entity_poly.entity_id
_entity_poly.type
_entity_poly.pdbx_seq_one_letter_code
_entity_poly.pdbx_strand_id
1 'polypeptide(L)'
;MRFVQLYDWGWDHHGSSPGESIDETLPIKCQQVDRAIAGLITDLKQRGLFDETLIIWGGEFGRTPMMQNNVNSTLKKGRYGRDHHPHAFTMWMAGGGIKPGSYGKTDDIGYYIAENPVGIRDLQATILHQIGLNPHRFHFPYQGLKQRLIGPTEEGKVIKGIIS
;
A
#
# COMPACT_ATOMS: atom_id res chain seq x y z
N MET A 1 -7.34 2.63 -21.58
CA MET A 1 -7.44 3.31 -20.27
C MET A 1 -6.06 3.27 -19.65
N ARG A 2 -5.57 4.39 -19.09
CA ARG A 2 -4.19 4.46 -18.57
C ARG A 2 -4.09 4.35 -17.05
N PHE A 3 -5.20 4.55 -16.36
CA PHE A 3 -5.26 4.49 -14.90
C PHE A 3 -6.60 3.91 -14.48
N VAL A 4 -6.57 2.96 -13.56
CA VAL A 4 -7.74 2.34 -12.93
C VAL A 4 -7.49 2.35 -11.42
N GLN A 5 -8.45 2.85 -10.66
CA GLN A 5 -8.40 2.81 -9.20
C GLN A 5 -9.61 2.04 -8.68
N LEU A 6 -9.33 1.07 -7.82
CA LEU A 6 -10.33 0.23 -7.18
C LEU A 6 -10.24 0.44 -5.66
N TYR A 7 -11.39 0.49 -5.02
CA TYR A 7 -11.49 0.57 -3.57
C TYR A 7 -12.19 -0.67 -3.04
N ASP A 8 -11.64 -1.26 -1.99
CA ASP A 8 -12.27 -2.34 -1.25
C ASP A 8 -12.35 -1.94 0.22
N TRP A 9 -13.55 -2.02 0.78
CA TRP A 9 -13.87 -1.58 2.13
C TRP A 9 -13.83 -2.74 3.14
N GLY A 10 -13.73 -2.41 4.43
CA GLY A 10 -13.86 -3.38 5.51
C GLY A 10 -12.54 -3.99 5.96
N TRP A 11 -11.44 -3.24 5.85
CA TRP A 11 -10.11 -3.64 6.36
C TRP A 11 -9.77 -3.01 7.72
N ASP A 12 -10.68 -2.22 8.29
CA ASP A 12 -10.46 -1.47 9.52
C ASP A 12 -10.90 -2.28 10.75
N HIS A 13 -10.03 -3.18 11.21
CA HIS A 13 -10.32 -4.15 12.25
C HIS A 13 -9.78 -3.69 13.62
N HIS A 14 -10.60 -2.99 14.39
CA HIS A 14 -10.28 -2.54 15.75
C HIS A 14 -10.71 -3.50 16.87
N GLY A 15 -11.47 -4.55 16.54
CA GLY A 15 -11.98 -5.51 17.52
C GLY A 15 -13.10 -4.95 18.41
N SER A 16 -13.69 -3.80 18.06
CA SER A 16 -14.70 -3.10 18.87
C SER A 16 -16.08 -3.71 18.77
N SER A 17 -16.41 -4.38 17.67
CA SER A 17 -17.71 -4.98 17.41
C SER A 17 -17.60 -6.37 16.74
N PRO A 18 -18.70 -7.16 16.68
CA PRO A 18 -18.77 -8.30 15.78
C PRO A 18 -18.54 -7.83 14.34
N GLY A 19 -17.67 -8.51 13.61
CA GLY A 19 -17.30 -8.12 12.25
C GLY A 19 -16.10 -7.15 12.16
N GLU A 20 -15.51 -6.80 13.30
CA GLU A 20 -14.26 -6.02 13.37
C GLU A 20 -13.11 -6.81 14.00
N SER A 21 -13.30 -8.09 14.31
CA SER A 21 -12.25 -8.95 14.85
C SER A 21 -11.36 -9.49 13.73
N ILE A 22 -10.06 -9.35 13.85
CA ILE A 22 -9.10 -9.78 12.84
C ILE A 22 -9.20 -11.27 12.55
N ASP A 23 -9.35 -12.10 13.59
CA ASP A 23 -9.43 -13.55 13.47
C ASP A 23 -10.71 -14.03 12.76
N GLU A 24 -11.79 -13.25 12.85
CA GLU A 24 -13.06 -13.58 12.19
C GLU A 24 -13.16 -13.02 10.77
N THR A 25 -12.81 -11.76 10.59
CA THR A 25 -13.16 -10.99 9.37
C THR A 25 -12.02 -10.82 8.39
N LEU A 26 -10.75 -10.73 8.85
CA LEU A 26 -9.62 -10.61 7.94
C LEU A 26 -9.48 -11.80 6.98
N PRO A 27 -9.66 -13.08 7.41
CA PRO A 27 -9.65 -14.21 6.48
C PRO A 27 -10.71 -14.09 5.39
N ILE A 28 -11.90 -13.62 5.73
CA ILE A 28 -13.00 -13.41 4.78
C ILE A 28 -12.61 -12.34 3.76
N LYS A 29 -12.05 -11.21 4.22
CA LYS A 29 -11.59 -10.13 3.35
C LYS A 29 -10.47 -10.60 2.41
N CYS A 30 -9.50 -11.33 2.92
CA CYS A 30 -8.43 -11.90 2.10
C CYS A 30 -8.99 -12.81 1.02
N GLN A 31 -9.93 -13.70 1.34
CA GLN A 31 -10.57 -14.57 0.35
C GLN A 31 -11.35 -13.83 -0.74
N GLN A 32 -11.96 -12.71 -0.40
CA GLN A 32 -12.71 -11.87 -1.36
C GLN A 32 -11.81 -11.27 -2.44
N VAL A 33 -10.60 -10.81 -2.08
CA VAL A 33 -9.69 -10.13 -3.01
C VAL A 33 -8.66 -11.06 -3.66
N ASP A 34 -8.29 -12.16 -3.02
CA ASP A 34 -7.21 -13.06 -3.45
C ASP A 34 -7.46 -13.59 -4.86
N ARG A 35 -8.64 -14.16 -5.11
CA ARG A 35 -8.99 -14.70 -6.43
C ARG A 35 -9.05 -13.63 -7.51
N ALA A 36 -9.54 -12.44 -7.18
CA ALA A 36 -9.64 -11.34 -8.13
C ALA A 36 -8.24 -10.83 -8.51
N ILE A 37 -7.33 -10.69 -7.55
CA ILE A 37 -5.93 -10.29 -7.79
C ILE A 37 -5.20 -11.37 -8.60
N ALA A 38 -5.32 -12.63 -8.22
CA ALA A 38 -4.71 -13.74 -8.95
C ALA A 38 -5.24 -13.84 -10.38
N GLY A 39 -6.55 -13.67 -10.57
CA GLY A 39 -7.19 -13.65 -11.89
C GLY A 39 -6.68 -12.50 -12.76
N LEU A 40 -6.59 -11.29 -12.21
CA LEU A 40 -6.04 -10.12 -12.92
C LEU A 40 -4.61 -10.35 -13.39
N ILE A 41 -3.73 -10.83 -12.51
CA ILE A 41 -2.32 -11.08 -12.84
C ILE A 41 -2.22 -12.16 -13.92
N THR A 42 -2.99 -13.23 -13.79
CA THR A 42 -3.01 -14.33 -14.75
C THR A 42 -3.48 -13.86 -16.14
N ASP A 43 -4.57 -13.10 -16.20
CA ASP A 43 -5.12 -12.57 -17.44
C ASP A 43 -4.14 -11.59 -18.13
N LEU A 44 -3.53 -10.69 -17.37
CA LEU A 44 -2.52 -9.76 -17.89
C LEU A 44 -1.30 -10.51 -18.46
N LYS A 45 -0.84 -11.57 -17.79
CA LYS A 45 0.27 -12.41 -18.28
C LYS A 45 -0.11 -13.15 -19.56
N GLN A 46 -1.31 -13.75 -19.62
CA GLN A 46 -1.80 -14.47 -20.80
C GLN A 46 -1.96 -13.56 -22.02
N ARG A 47 -2.32 -12.30 -21.80
CA ARG A 47 -2.45 -11.29 -22.86
C ARG A 47 -1.15 -10.58 -23.24
N GLY A 48 -0.04 -10.86 -22.54
CA GLY A 48 1.23 -10.15 -22.76
C GLY A 48 1.21 -8.70 -22.31
N LEU A 49 0.29 -8.33 -21.38
CA LEU A 49 0.13 -6.96 -20.88
C LEU A 49 0.77 -6.73 -19.51
N PHE A 50 1.26 -7.78 -18.87
CA PHE A 50 1.77 -7.69 -17.50
C PHE A 50 2.97 -6.77 -17.37
N ASP A 51 3.90 -6.82 -18.32
CA ASP A 51 5.11 -6.00 -18.29
C ASP A 51 4.85 -4.52 -18.62
N GLU A 52 3.70 -4.24 -19.25
CA GLU A 52 3.24 -2.87 -19.54
C GLU A 52 2.22 -2.33 -18.53
N THR A 53 1.89 -3.10 -17.51
CA THR A 53 0.87 -2.74 -16.51
C THR A 53 1.47 -2.73 -15.12
N LEU A 54 1.61 -1.56 -14.51
CA LEU A 54 2.00 -1.42 -13.12
C LEU A 54 0.79 -1.67 -12.21
N ILE A 55 0.87 -2.68 -11.37
CA ILE A 55 -0.14 -3.03 -10.37
C ILE A 55 0.38 -2.60 -9.01
N ILE A 56 -0.44 -1.90 -8.23
CA ILE A 56 -0.10 -1.45 -6.88
C ILE A 56 -1.27 -1.80 -5.97
N TRP A 57 -0.97 -2.39 -4.82
CA TRP A 57 -1.96 -2.69 -3.78
C TRP A 57 -1.41 -2.31 -2.41
N GLY A 58 -2.26 -1.75 -1.57
CA GLY A 58 -1.94 -1.40 -0.21
C GLY A 58 -3.04 -0.63 0.48
N GLY A 59 -2.85 -0.36 1.76
CA GLY A 59 -3.68 0.55 2.53
C GLY A 59 -3.07 1.96 2.60
N GLU A 60 -3.80 2.87 3.21
CA GLU A 60 -3.40 4.27 3.44
C GLU A 60 -2.31 4.40 4.51
N PHE A 61 -2.25 3.47 5.45
CA PHE A 61 -1.23 3.29 6.49
C PHE A 61 -1.24 1.82 6.97
N GLY A 62 -0.39 1.51 7.94
CA GLY A 62 -0.28 0.18 8.54
C GLY A 62 -1.12 0.01 9.79
N ARG A 63 -0.87 -1.09 10.46
CA ARG A 63 -1.49 -1.45 11.74
C ARG A 63 -0.42 -1.77 12.77
N THR A 64 -0.70 -1.45 14.04
CA THR A 64 0.24 -1.78 15.13
C THR A 64 0.50 -3.27 15.19
N PRO A 65 1.74 -3.71 15.47
CA PRO A 65 2.04 -5.13 15.67
C PRO A 65 1.45 -5.69 16.95
N MET A 66 1.12 -4.83 17.92
CA MET A 66 0.45 -5.21 19.14
C MET A 66 -1.07 -5.12 19.02
N MET A 67 -1.75 -5.92 19.84
CA MET A 67 -3.20 -5.89 19.96
C MET A 67 -3.68 -4.54 20.49
N GLN A 68 -4.71 -3.99 19.87
CA GLN A 68 -5.38 -2.81 20.41
C GLN A 68 -6.14 -3.18 21.68
N ASN A 69 -5.72 -2.58 22.80
CA ASN A 69 -6.33 -2.80 24.10
C ASN A 69 -7.06 -1.52 24.53
N ASN A 70 -8.35 -1.44 24.21
CA ASN A 70 -9.21 -0.36 24.68
C ASN A 70 -9.67 -0.65 26.12
N VAL A 71 -8.98 -0.09 27.10
CA VAL A 71 -9.24 -0.27 28.53
C VAL A 71 -10.69 0.13 28.91
N ASN A 72 -11.35 0.98 28.12
CA ASN A 72 -12.72 1.47 28.33
C ASN A 72 -13.74 0.86 27.37
N SER A 73 -13.36 -0.06 26.52
CA SER A 73 -14.30 -0.66 25.59
C SER A 73 -15.02 -1.84 26.23
N THR A 74 -16.29 -1.96 25.93
CA THR A 74 -17.10 -3.17 26.14
C THR A 74 -16.63 -4.34 25.26
N LEU A 75 -15.34 -4.40 24.96
CA LEU A 75 -14.74 -5.49 24.16
C LEU A 75 -15.03 -6.81 24.88
N LYS A 76 -15.85 -7.61 24.26
CA LYS A 76 -16.04 -8.98 24.73
C LYS A 76 -14.68 -9.69 24.64
N LYS A 77 -14.32 -10.39 25.70
CA LYS A 77 -13.16 -11.27 25.75
C LYS A 77 -13.12 -12.17 24.50
N GLY A 78 -12.02 -12.09 23.74
CA GLY A 78 -11.84 -12.88 22.53
C GLY A 78 -12.05 -12.12 21.20
N ARG A 79 -12.15 -10.78 21.20
CA ARG A 79 -12.09 -9.98 19.99
C ARG A 79 -10.72 -9.32 19.88
N TYR A 80 -10.14 -9.37 18.68
CA TYR A 80 -8.79 -8.90 18.41
C TYR A 80 -8.82 -7.81 17.35
N GLY A 81 -8.11 -6.72 17.60
CA GLY A 81 -7.97 -5.61 16.69
C GLY A 81 -6.56 -5.03 16.69
N ARG A 82 -6.31 -4.17 15.73
CA ARG A 82 -5.05 -3.44 15.59
C ARG A 82 -5.35 -1.96 15.38
N ASP A 83 -4.58 -1.11 16.04
CA ASP A 83 -4.70 0.33 15.85
C ASP A 83 -3.99 0.80 14.57
N HIS A 84 -4.29 2.02 14.14
CA HIS A 84 -3.64 2.67 13.02
C HIS A 84 -2.16 2.92 13.31
N HIS A 85 -1.30 2.65 12.34
CA HIS A 85 0.13 2.84 12.49
C HIS A 85 0.77 3.41 11.22
N PRO A 86 1.01 4.73 11.16
CA PRO A 86 1.51 5.37 9.95
C PRO A 86 3.03 5.21 9.76
N HIS A 87 3.77 4.74 10.78
CA HIS A 87 5.24 4.74 10.75
C HIS A 87 5.86 3.54 10.04
N ALA A 88 5.12 2.44 9.89
CA ALA A 88 5.59 1.28 9.13
C ALA A 88 4.42 0.51 8.52
N PHE A 89 4.46 0.28 7.21
CA PHE A 89 3.50 -0.55 6.49
C PHE A 89 4.08 -1.05 5.17
N THR A 90 3.44 -2.04 4.60
CA THR A 90 3.87 -2.67 3.35
C THR A 90 2.93 -2.30 2.21
N MET A 91 3.51 -1.90 1.09
CA MET A 91 2.83 -1.82 -0.20
C MET A 91 3.29 -2.99 -1.08
N TRP A 92 2.40 -3.50 -1.91
CA TRP A 92 2.72 -4.55 -2.86
C TRP A 92 2.64 -4.02 -4.30
N MET A 93 3.63 -4.36 -5.11
CA MET A 93 3.71 -3.93 -6.51
C MET A 93 4.07 -5.10 -7.41
N ALA A 94 3.54 -5.11 -8.65
CA ALA A 94 3.88 -6.09 -9.66
C ALA A 94 3.72 -5.56 -11.08
N GLY A 95 4.37 -6.21 -12.03
CA GLY A 95 4.37 -5.81 -13.43
C GLY A 95 5.10 -4.48 -13.68
N GLY A 96 4.94 -3.91 -14.85
CA GLY A 96 5.44 -2.58 -15.20
C GLY A 96 6.90 -2.32 -14.85
N GLY A 97 7.80 -3.31 -14.99
CA GLY A 97 9.23 -3.17 -14.68
C GLY A 97 9.59 -3.26 -13.20
N ILE A 98 8.69 -3.76 -12.33
CA ILE A 98 8.99 -4.03 -10.93
C ILE A 98 9.76 -5.33 -10.77
N LYS A 99 10.89 -5.30 -10.06
CA LYS A 99 11.68 -6.49 -9.72
C LYS A 99 11.01 -7.32 -8.63
N PRO A 100 11.00 -8.65 -8.75
CA PRO A 100 10.59 -9.52 -7.64
C PRO A 100 11.51 -9.35 -6.42
N GLY A 101 10.93 -9.40 -5.22
CA GLY A 101 11.67 -9.36 -3.97
C GLY A 101 11.04 -8.45 -2.93
N SER A 102 11.71 -8.32 -1.81
CA SER A 102 11.34 -7.39 -0.73
C SER A 102 12.33 -6.23 -0.67
N TYR A 103 11.83 -5.04 -0.41
CA TYR A 103 12.64 -3.85 -0.22
C TYR A 103 12.22 -3.14 1.07
N GLY A 104 13.21 -2.84 1.90
CA GLY A 104 12.96 -2.36 3.25
C GLY A 104 12.69 -3.48 4.26
N LYS A 105 12.86 -3.17 5.52
CA LYS A 105 12.66 -4.09 6.63
C LYS A 105 12.25 -3.32 7.89
N THR A 106 11.36 -3.88 8.66
CA THR A 106 11.02 -3.37 9.99
C THR A 106 12.01 -3.87 11.04
N ASP A 107 11.95 -3.29 12.23
CA ASP A 107 12.55 -3.85 13.43
C ASP A 107 11.93 -5.22 13.79
N ASP A 108 12.50 -5.88 14.80
CA ASP A 108 12.11 -7.25 15.17
C ASP A 108 10.67 -7.36 15.68
N ILE A 109 10.07 -6.25 16.12
CA ILE A 109 8.67 -6.22 16.57
C ILE A 109 7.71 -5.68 15.50
N GLY A 110 8.21 -5.27 14.34
CA GLY A 110 7.38 -4.75 13.23
C GLY A 110 6.83 -3.35 13.49
N TYR A 111 7.46 -2.55 14.36
CA TYR A 111 6.93 -1.23 14.73
C TYR A 111 7.56 -0.08 13.94
N TYR A 112 8.88 -0.03 13.80
CA TYR A 112 9.57 0.99 13.02
C TYR A 112 10.29 0.40 11.81
N ILE A 113 10.55 1.22 10.81
CA ILE A 113 11.38 0.84 9.68
C ILE A 113 12.84 0.89 10.11
N ALA A 114 13.55 -0.25 9.98
CA ALA A 114 14.95 -0.40 10.33
C ALA A 114 15.89 -0.27 9.13
N GLU A 115 15.45 -0.70 7.94
CA GLU A 115 16.28 -0.70 6.73
C GLU A 115 15.51 -0.17 5.53
N ASN A 116 16.18 0.60 4.66
CA ASN A 116 15.68 1.11 3.40
C ASN A 116 14.28 1.76 3.50
N PRO A 117 14.13 2.82 4.30
CA PRO A 117 12.84 3.49 4.45
C PRO A 117 12.36 4.06 3.11
N VAL A 118 11.05 3.93 2.85
CA VAL A 118 10.36 4.46 1.68
C VAL A 118 9.27 5.41 2.13
N GLY A 119 9.39 6.67 1.78
CA GLY A 119 8.32 7.64 1.97
C GLY A 119 7.23 7.52 0.90
N ILE A 120 6.03 7.97 1.20
CA ILE A 120 4.93 8.01 0.21
C ILE A 120 5.33 8.83 -1.03
N ARG A 121 6.11 9.88 -0.86
CA ARG A 121 6.61 10.69 -1.98
C ARG A 121 7.62 9.93 -2.84
N ASP A 122 8.40 9.03 -2.26
CA ASP A 122 9.32 8.15 -3.00
C ASP A 122 8.52 7.12 -3.83
N LEU A 123 7.46 6.57 -3.23
CA LEU A 123 6.53 5.70 -3.96
C LEU A 123 5.89 6.44 -5.13
N GLN A 124 5.36 7.65 -4.92
CA GLN A 124 4.78 8.47 -5.98
C GLN A 124 5.80 8.83 -7.08
N ALA A 125 7.04 9.18 -6.71
CA ALA A 125 8.11 9.43 -7.67
C ALA A 125 8.43 8.18 -8.50
N THR A 126 8.43 7.00 -7.87
CA THR A 126 8.67 5.73 -8.55
C THR A 126 7.53 5.37 -9.51
N ILE A 127 6.28 5.56 -9.10
CA ILE A 127 5.11 5.36 -9.97
C ILE A 127 5.18 6.27 -11.21
N LEU A 128 5.42 7.57 -11.02
CA LEU A 128 5.56 8.51 -12.12
C LEU A 128 6.68 8.10 -13.08
N HIS A 129 7.81 7.67 -12.53
CA HIS A 129 8.94 7.20 -13.34
C HIS A 129 8.56 5.97 -14.17
N GLN A 130 7.89 4.97 -13.58
CA GLN A 130 7.49 3.74 -14.28
C GLN A 130 6.47 3.99 -15.40
N ILE A 131 5.63 5.01 -15.29
CA ILE A 131 4.73 5.43 -16.39
C ILE A 131 5.37 6.40 -17.38
N GLY A 132 6.69 6.60 -17.32
CA GLY A 132 7.47 7.40 -18.27
C GLY A 132 7.46 8.91 -17.99
N LEU A 133 7.02 9.35 -16.83
CA LEU A 133 7.03 10.76 -16.43
C LEU A 133 8.24 11.08 -15.55
N ASN A 134 8.85 12.23 -15.77
CA ASN A 134 9.88 12.72 -14.86
C ASN A 134 9.20 13.30 -13.60
N PRO A 135 9.34 12.70 -12.41
CA PRO A 135 8.61 13.11 -11.22
C PRO A 135 8.94 14.52 -10.76
N HIS A 136 10.17 15.01 -11.02
CA HIS A 136 10.62 16.34 -10.61
C HIS A 136 10.20 17.44 -11.59
N ARG A 137 9.93 17.09 -12.84
CA ARG A 137 9.49 18.03 -13.89
C ARG A 137 7.99 18.01 -14.12
N PHE A 138 7.33 16.91 -13.79
CA PHE A 138 5.89 16.79 -13.94
C PHE A 138 5.17 17.66 -12.91
N HIS A 139 4.28 18.50 -13.39
CA HIS A 139 3.40 19.32 -12.57
C HIS A 139 2.06 19.53 -13.29
N PHE A 140 1.03 19.86 -12.53
CA PHE A 140 -0.26 20.26 -13.06
C PHE A 140 -0.68 21.60 -12.45
N PRO A 141 -1.36 22.47 -13.22
CA PRO A 141 -1.85 23.73 -12.71
C PRO A 141 -3.08 23.51 -11.84
N TYR A 142 -3.04 24.04 -10.63
CA TYR A 142 -4.18 24.02 -9.72
C TYR A 142 -4.18 25.31 -8.88
N GLN A 143 -5.29 26.05 -8.89
CA GLN A 143 -5.43 27.32 -8.18
C GLN A 143 -4.27 28.31 -8.42
N GLY A 144 -3.79 28.42 -9.66
CA GLY A 144 -2.70 29.29 -10.04
C GLY A 144 -1.30 28.80 -9.67
N LEU A 145 -1.17 27.64 -9.03
CA LEU A 145 0.10 27.04 -8.62
C LEU A 145 0.47 25.84 -9.51
N LYS A 146 1.76 25.64 -9.71
CA LYS A 146 2.30 24.44 -10.35
C LYS A 146 2.45 23.35 -9.27
N GLN A 147 1.44 22.49 -9.14
CA GLN A 147 1.43 21.42 -8.15
C GLN A 147 2.20 20.20 -8.65
N ARG A 148 3.03 19.61 -7.79
CA ARG A 148 3.75 18.36 -8.04
C ARG A 148 3.17 17.24 -7.17
N LEU A 149 3.11 16.03 -7.70
CA LEU A 149 2.62 14.87 -6.95
C LEU A 149 3.60 14.38 -5.87
N ILE A 150 4.87 14.72 -6.01
CA ILE A 150 5.93 14.37 -5.05
C ILE A 150 6.11 15.41 -3.93
N GLY A 151 5.22 16.39 -3.84
CA GLY A 151 5.21 17.42 -2.82
C GLY A 151 5.96 18.71 -3.19
N PRO A 152 5.67 19.80 -2.46
CA PRO A 152 6.19 21.14 -2.77
C PRO A 152 7.59 21.39 -2.24
N THR A 153 7.96 20.82 -1.09
CA THR A 153 9.19 21.15 -0.35
C THR A 153 10.19 19.99 -0.28
N GLU A 154 9.72 18.76 -0.19
CA GLU A 154 10.57 17.57 -0.16
C GLU A 154 10.44 16.83 -1.48
N GLU A 155 11.56 16.49 -2.07
CA GLU A 155 11.58 15.77 -3.33
C GLU A 155 11.59 14.26 -3.07
N GLY A 156 10.53 13.58 -3.51
CA GLY A 156 10.49 12.12 -3.52
C GLY A 156 11.58 11.57 -4.47
N LYS A 157 12.19 10.48 -4.10
CA LYS A 157 13.25 9.81 -4.86
C LYS A 157 12.71 8.53 -5.50
N VAL A 158 13.10 8.29 -6.76
CA VAL A 158 12.81 7.01 -7.42
C VAL A 158 13.56 5.89 -6.71
N ILE A 159 12.83 4.86 -6.30
CA ILE A 159 13.37 3.70 -5.58
C ILE A 159 14.00 2.73 -6.59
N LYS A 160 15.26 2.99 -6.97
CA LYS A 160 15.98 2.22 -7.99
C LYS A 160 16.15 0.73 -7.62
N GLY A 161 16.08 0.39 -6.35
CA GLY A 161 16.24 -0.98 -5.88
C GLY A 161 15.11 -1.93 -6.29
N ILE A 162 13.92 -1.39 -6.61
CA ILE A 162 12.73 -2.20 -6.94
C ILE A 162 12.37 -2.17 -8.42
N ILE A 163 13.07 -1.43 -9.25
CA ILE A 163 12.78 -1.30 -10.69
C ILE A 163 13.89 -1.90 -11.54
N SER A 164 13.53 -2.46 -12.72
CA SER A 164 14.46 -3.05 -13.72
C SER A 164 15.15 -1.98 -14.56
#